data_a8e3dff6c45be8850cd955207d29f7f5
#
_entry.id   a8e3dff6c45be8850cd955207d29f7f5
#
_cell.length_a   1.000
_cell.length_b   1.000
_cell.length_c   1.000
_cell.angle_alpha   90.00
_cell.angle_beta   90.00
_cell.angle_gamma   90.00
#
_symmetry.space_group_name_H-M   'P 1'
#
loop_
_entity.id
_entity.type
_entity.pdbx_description
1 polymer ?
#
loop_
_entity_poly.entity_id
_entity_poly.type
_entity_poly.pdbx_seq_one_letter_code
_entity_poly.pdbx_strand_id
1 'polypeptide(L)'
;MENQTEEDKNEQTANRNSQPEIKSEVAIRITMMPRDTNSHGTVFGGIILSYIDVAGGVEAVRRTGHDRFVTVAMKEIIFLQPVFIGDLVSFYAETTKVGNTSVSIRVVVEAQRFGSHGQSVRVTEAEVVYVAINQYREKVKIGK
;
A
#
# COMPACT_ATOMS: atom_id res chain seq x y z
N MET A 1 7.49 28.15 52.38
CA MET A 1 6.49 28.62 51.39
C MET A 1 7.15 28.74 50.06
N GLU A 2 7.29 27.66 49.38
CA GLU A 2 7.96 27.69 48.10
C GLU A 2 7.07 27.06 47.06
N ASN A 3 6.69 27.88 46.14
CA ASN A 3 6.07 27.49 44.88
C ASN A 3 7.10 26.76 44.07
N GLN A 4 6.92 25.47 43.92
CA GLN A 4 7.58 24.75 42.85
C GLN A 4 6.61 24.63 41.70
N THR A 5 6.97 25.34 40.71
CA THR A 5 6.31 25.48 39.45
C THR A 5 6.18 24.16 38.70
N GLU A 6 4.98 23.88 38.27
CA GLU A 6 4.62 22.83 37.34
C GLU A 6 5.10 23.17 35.92
N GLU A 7 6.35 22.96 35.62
CA GLU A 7 6.88 23.19 34.28
C GLU A 7 7.47 21.98 33.58
N ASP A 8 7.24 20.78 34.06
CA ASP A 8 7.89 19.61 33.48
C ASP A 8 6.95 18.52 32.93
N LYS A 9 5.86 18.87 32.33
CA LYS A 9 4.96 17.87 31.76
C LYS A 9 4.57 18.08 30.30
N ASN A 10 5.35 18.78 29.51
CA ASN A 10 4.93 19.04 28.16
C ASN A 10 5.95 18.72 27.06
N GLU A 11 6.86 17.80 27.31
CA GLU A 11 7.86 17.44 26.29
C GLU A 11 7.80 15.98 25.82
N GLN A 12 6.67 15.32 25.85
CA GLN A 12 6.65 13.92 25.41
C GLN A 12 5.64 13.56 24.34
N THR A 13 5.20 14.51 23.55
CA THR A 13 4.28 14.18 22.46
C THR A 13 4.78 14.49 21.07
N ALA A 14 6.02 14.90 20.93
CA ALA A 14 6.59 15.30 19.66
C ALA A 14 7.57 14.28 19.12
N ASN A 15 7.20 13.02 19.05
CA ASN A 15 7.90 12.09 18.15
C ASN A 15 7.14 10.80 17.98
N ARG A 16 6.20 10.80 17.09
CA ARG A 16 5.63 9.52 16.68
C ARG A 16 5.40 9.52 15.21
N ASN A 17 6.30 8.82 14.55
CA ASN A 17 6.18 8.40 13.16
C ASN A 17 6.05 9.54 12.17
N SER A 18 7.19 10.04 11.77
CA SER A 18 7.37 10.91 10.61
C SER A 18 7.05 10.22 9.27
N GLN A 19 6.18 9.20 9.25
CA GLN A 19 5.69 8.66 8.01
C GLN A 19 4.62 9.62 7.47
N PRO A 20 4.74 10.02 6.19
CA PRO A 20 3.74 10.90 5.61
C PRO A 20 2.35 10.26 5.72
N GLU A 21 1.37 11.07 6.07
CA GLU A 21 -0.02 10.66 6.12
C GLU A 21 -0.45 10.06 4.78
N ILE A 22 -1.11 8.91 4.84
CA ILE A 22 -1.64 8.27 3.65
C ILE A 22 -2.90 9.02 3.24
N LYS A 23 -2.82 9.75 2.13
CA LYS A 23 -3.94 10.50 1.57
C LYS A 23 -4.69 9.74 0.48
N SER A 24 -4.22 8.56 0.13
CA SER A 24 -4.80 7.74 -0.91
C SER A 24 -5.93 6.88 -0.37
N GLU A 25 -6.83 6.49 -1.26
CA GLU A 25 -7.92 5.60 -0.91
C GLU A 25 -7.45 4.16 -0.79
N VAL A 26 -8.11 3.41 0.09
CA VAL A 26 -7.89 1.98 0.19
C VAL A 26 -8.49 1.29 -1.05
N ALA A 27 -7.65 0.56 -1.77
CA ALA A 27 -8.09 -0.24 -2.91
C ALA A 27 -8.50 -1.66 -2.48
N ILE A 28 -7.74 -2.23 -1.53
CA ILE A 28 -7.98 -3.57 -0.97
C ILE A 28 -7.72 -3.52 0.53
N ARG A 29 -8.59 -4.19 1.26
CA ARG A 29 -8.39 -4.46 2.69
C ARG A 29 -8.79 -5.89 2.97
N ILE A 30 -7.87 -6.68 3.50
CA ILE A 30 -8.08 -8.12 3.65
C ILE A 30 -7.35 -8.67 4.87
N THR A 31 -7.97 -9.63 5.55
CA THR A 31 -7.35 -10.37 6.63
C THR A 31 -6.49 -11.50 6.08
N MET A 32 -5.27 -11.62 6.57
CA MET A 32 -4.37 -12.69 6.19
C MET A 32 -4.74 -14.01 6.86
N MET A 33 -4.84 -15.05 6.05
CA MET A 33 -5.30 -16.37 6.45
C MET A 33 -4.14 -17.38 6.47
N PRO A 34 -4.28 -18.54 7.12
CA PRO A 34 -3.23 -19.56 7.15
C PRO A 34 -2.69 -19.96 5.78
N ARG A 35 -3.54 -20.00 4.75
CA ARG A 35 -3.13 -20.33 3.37
C ARG A 35 -2.14 -19.33 2.76
N ASP A 36 -2.07 -18.12 3.32
CA ASP A 36 -1.19 -17.06 2.84
C ASP A 36 0.21 -17.14 3.42
N THR A 37 0.46 -18.09 4.33
CA THR A 37 1.69 -18.16 5.11
C THR A 37 2.73 -19.10 4.52
N ASN A 38 3.98 -18.82 4.88
CA ASN A 38 5.12 -19.68 4.62
C ASN A 38 5.38 -20.64 5.79
N SER A 39 6.44 -21.44 5.69
CA SER A 39 6.83 -22.37 6.74
C SER A 39 7.32 -21.72 8.04
N HIS A 40 7.56 -20.41 8.03
CA HIS A 40 8.02 -19.64 9.20
C HIS A 40 6.90 -18.96 9.96
N GLY A 41 5.65 -19.09 9.51
CA GLY A 41 4.49 -18.47 10.17
C GLY A 41 4.22 -17.03 9.74
N THR A 42 4.95 -16.51 8.78
CA THR A 42 4.70 -15.19 8.18
C THR A 42 4.05 -15.33 6.82
N VAL A 43 3.42 -14.27 6.36
CA VAL A 43 2.78 -14.23 5.05
C VAL A 43 3.85 -14.19 3.96
N PHE A 44 3.68 -14.98 2.90
CA PHE A 44 4.57 -14.93 1.74
C PHE A 44 4.63 -13.53 1.15
N GLY A 45 5.85 -13.06 0.88
CA GLY A 45 6.06 -11.80 0.17
C GLY A 45 5.33 -11.76 -1.17
N GLY A 46 5.29 -12.88 -1.89
CA GLY A 46 4.57 -13.01 -3.16
C GLY A 46 3.06 -12.77 -3.04
N ILE A 47 2.45 -13.11 -1.92
CA ILE A 47 1.04 -12.81 -1.65
C ILE A 47 0.84 -11.30 -1.56
N ILE A 48 1.70 -10.61 -0.83
CA ILE A 48 1.64 -9.14 -0.73
C ILE A 48 1.87 -8.50 -2.10
N LEU A 49 2.84 -8.99 -2.87
CA LEU A 49 3.12 -8.47 -4.21
C LEU A 49 1.93 -8.65 -5.16
N SER A 50 1.23 -9.79 -5.09
CA SER A 50 0.05 -10.02 -5.94
C SER A 50 -1.09 -9.07 -5.59
N TYR A 51 -1.32 -8.78 -4.31
CA TYR A 51 -2.31 -7.79 -3.91
C TYR A 51 -1.89 -6.36 -4.27
N ILE A 52 -0.61 -6.03 -4.21
CA ILE A 52 -0.09 -4.74 -4.70
C ILE A 52 -0.45 -4.57 -6.17
N ASP A 53 -0.23 -5.60 -6.97
CA ASP A 53 -0.54 -5.59 -8.41
C ASP A 53 -2.04 -5.39 -8.66
N VAL A 54 -2.88 -6.12 -7.96
CA VAL A 54 -4.35 -5.96 -8.06
C VAL A 54 -4.78 -4.57 -7.61
N ALA A 55 -4.27 -4.09 -6.47
CA ALA A 55 -4.63 -2.79 -5.92
C ALA A 55 -4.27 -1.64 -6.89
N GLY A 56 -3.07 -1.70 -7.46
CA GLY A 56 -2.64 -0.73 -8.47
C GLY A 56 -3.52 -0.77 -9.71
N GLY A 57 -3.88 -1.97 -10.16
CA GLY A 57 -4.79 -2.16 -11.29
C GLY A 57 -6.18 -1.58 -11.05
N VAL A 58 -6.71 -1.74 -9.84
CA VAL A 58 -7.99 -1.12 -9.44
C VAL A 58 -7.92 0.39 -9.57
N GLU A 59 -6.87 1.00 -9.07
CA GLU A 59 -6.67 2.46 -9.16
C GLU A 59 -6.46 2.92 -10.61
N ALA A 60 -5.72 2.16 -11.41
CA ALA A 60 -5.48 2.50 -12.81
C ALA A 60 -6.79 2.57 -13.60
N VAL A 61 -7.66 1.60 -13.43
CA VAL A 61 -8.99 1.57 -14.06
C VAL A 61 -9.85 2.73 -13.55
N ARG A 62 -9.89 2.93 -12.25
CA ARG A 62 -10.67 3.99 -11.63
C ARG A 62 -10.25 5.37 -12.11
N ARG A 63 -8.95 5.60 -12.16
CA ARG A 63 -8.38 6.92 -12.51
C ARG A 63 -8.53 7.26 -13.98
N THR A 64 -8.37 6.29 -14.86
CA THR A 64 -8.29 6.53 -16.31
C THR A 64 -9.58 6.19 -17.05
N GLY A 65 -10.42 5.32 -16.49
CA GLY A 65 -11.59 4.78 -17.17
C GLY A 65 -11.26 3.72 -18.23
N HIS A 66 -9.98 3.44 -18.47
CA HIS A 66 -9.56 2.36 -19.35
C HIS A 66 -9.60 1.02 -18.58
N ASP A 67 -10.09 -0.03 -19.18
CA ASP A 67 -10.39 -1.28 -18.50
C ASP A 67 -9.37 -2.40 -18.68
N ARG A 68 -8.37 -2.22 -19.52
CA ARG A 68 -7.35 -3.24 -19.82
C ARG A 68 -5.95 -2.70 -19.66
N PHE A 69 -5.27 -3.22 -18.67
CA PHE A 69 -3.88 -2.89 -18.38
C PHE A 69 -3.04 -4.16 -18.22
N VAL A 70 -1.78 -4.06 -18.61
CA VAL A 70 -0.77 -5.05 -18.25
C VAL A 70 0.26 -4.40 -17.34
N THR A 71 0.73 -5.14 -16.35
CA THR A 71 1.81 -4.71 -15.48
C THR A 71 3.13 -4.87 -16.21
N VAL A 72 3.89 -3.79 -16.32
CA VAL A 72 5.19 -3.82 -17.00
C VAL A 72 6.37 -3.63 -16.06
N ALA A 73 6.16 -3.05 -14.89
CA ALA A 73 7.22 -2.86 -13.91
C ALA A 73 6.64 -2.71 -12.51
N MET A 74 7.40 -3.20 -11.55
CA MET A 74 7.13 -2.99 -10.13
C MET A 74 8.47 -2.63 -9.49
N LYS A 75 8.56 -1.43 -8.91
CA LYS A 75 9.84 -0.83 -8.54
C LYS A 75 9.98 -0.68 -7.04
N GLU A 76 11.22 -0.82 -6.57
CA GLU A 76 11.68 -0.44 -5.24
C GLU A 76 10.89 -1.08 -4.11
N ILE A 77 10.68 -2.39 -4.19
CA ILE A 77 9.94 -3.11 -3.16
C ILE A 77 10.90 -3.54 -2.06
N ILE A 78 10.71 -2.95 -0.88
CA ILE A 78 11.46 -3.32 0.32
C ILE A 78 10.43 -3.62 1.41
N PHE A 79 10.49 -4.82 1.97
CA PHE A 79 9.65 -5.20 3.10
C PHE A 79 10.25 -4.67 4.39
N LEU A 80 9.55 -3.75 5.05
CA LEU A 80 9.98 -3.11 6.29
C LEU A 80 9.58 -3.90 7.53
N GLN A 81 8.46 -4.61 7.44
CA GLN A 81 7.87 -5.38 8.53
C GLN A 81 7.27 -6.68 7.99
N PRO A 82 7.34 -7.78 8.77
CA PRO A 82 6.65 -9.00 8.41
C PRO A 82 5.13 -8.83 8.55
N VAL A 83 4.39 -9.68 7.85
CA VAL A 83 2.94 -9.80 7.97
C VAL A 83 2.61 -11.16 8.55
N PHE A 84 1.68 -11.21 9.48
CA PHE A 84 1.30 -12.43 10.20
C PHE A 84 -0.14 -12.84 9.93
N ILE A 85 -0.46 -14.08 10.23
CA ILE A 85 -1.85 -14.57 10.22
C ILE A 85 -2.69 -13.67 11.12
N GLY A 86 -3.87 -13.31 10.66
CA GLY A 86 -4.81 -12.47 11.39
C GLY A 86 -4.59 -10.99 11.22
N ASP A 87 -3.48 -10.57 10.62
CA ASP A 87 -3.28 -9.16 10.30
C ASP A 87 -4.33 -8.68 9.29
N LEU A 88 -4.89 -7.51 9.56
CA LEU A 88 -5.71 -6.80 8.60
C LEU A 88 -4.80 -5.93 7.75
N VAL A 89 -4.67 -6.29 6.48
CA VAL A 89 -3.74 -5.62 5.56
C VAL A 89 -4.52 -4.71 4.61
N SER A 90 -4.09 -3.47 4.54
CA SER A 90 -4.69 -2.44 3.68
C SER A 90 -3.70 -2.02 2.62
N PHE A 91 -4.19 -1.97 1.39
CA PHE A 91 -3.44 -1.56 0.21
C PHE A 91 -4.02 -0.24 -0.28
N TYR A 92 -3.28 0.84 -0.08
CA TYR A 92 -3.65 2.18 -0.51
C TYR A 92 -2.99 2.47 -1.84
N ALA A 93 -3.76 2.95 -2.79
CA ALA A 93 -3.26 3.20 -4.13
C ALA A 93 -3.54 4.64 -4.55
N GLU A 94 -2.55 5.27 -5.17
CA GLU A 94 -2.68 6.60 -5.75
C GLU A 94 -1.95 6.68 -7.09
N THR A 95 -2.52 7.40 -8.02
CA THR A 95 -1.88 7.66 -9.30
C THR A 95 -0.80 8.72 -9.14
N THR A 96 0.42 8.40 -9.55
CA THR A 96 1.55 9.33 -9.51
C THR A 96 1.82 9.99 -10.86
N LYS A 97 1.52 9.28 -11.95
CA LYS A 97 1.74 9.79 -13.30
C LYS A 97 0.80 9.11 -14.29
N VAL A 98 0.20 9.89 -15.17
CA VAL A 98 -0.53 9.39 -16.34
C VAL A 98 0.24 9.79 -17.58
N GLY A 99 0.77 8.81 -18.30
CA GLY A 99 1.43 9.02 -19.57
C GLY A 99 0.47 8.83 -20.74
N ASN A 100 1.01 8.76 -21.94
CA ASN A 100 0.22 8.58 -23.14
C ASN A 100 -0.42 7.18 -23.21
N THR A 101 0.35 6.15 -22.89
CA THR A 101 -0.09 4.74 -22.92
C THR A 101 0.12 4.04 -21.58
N SER A 102 0.71 4.71 -20.59
CA SER A 102 1.07 4.13 -19.31
C SER A 102 0.52 4.94 -18.16
N VAL A 103 0.36 4.29 -17.02
CA VAL A 103 -0.01 4.93 -15.76
C VAL A 103 0.89 4.35 -14.67
N SER A 104 1.38 5.21 -13.79
CA SER A 104 2.17 4.83 -12.63
C SER A 104 1.35 4.99 -11.39
N ILE A 105 1.31 3.96 -10.56
CA ILE A 105 0.55 3.90 -9.33
C ILE A 105 1.49 3.61 -8.17
N ARG A 106 1.41 4.42 -7.13
CA ARG A 106 2.07 4.14 -5.87
C ARG A 106 1.11 3.36 -4.99
N VAL A 107 1.56 2.21 -4.50
CA VAL A 107 0.80 1.39 -3.56
C VAL A 107 1.54 1.35 -2.24
N VAL A 108 0.85 1.72 -1.17
CA VAL A 108 1.35 1.67 0.21
C VAL A 108 0.60 0.57 0.94
N VAL A 109 1.34 -0.28 1.63
CA VAL A 109 0.78 -1.43 2.35
C VAL A 109 0.97 -1.25 3.84
N GLU A 110 -0.11 -1.34 4.59
CA GLU A 110 -0.11 -1.30 6.04
C GLU A 110 -0.78 -2.53 6.63
N ALA A 111 -0.26 -3.02 7.74
CA ALA A 111 -0.84 -4.12 8.49
C ALA A 111 -1.27 -3.64 9.88
N GLN A 112 -2.49 -4.00 10.26
CA GLN A 112 -3.03 -3.79 11.59
C GLN A 112 -2.98 -5.13 12.31
N ARG A 113 -2.21 -5.20 13.39
CA ARG A 113 -2.05 -6.42 14.17
C ARG A 113 -3.31 -6.76 14.94
N PHE A 114 -3.64 -8.04 15.01
CA PHE A 114 -4.70 -8.51 15.90
C PHE A 114 -4.34 -8.17 17.35
N GLY A 115 -5.28 -7.58 18.08
CA GLY A 115 -5.08 -7.20 19.48
C GLY A 115 -4.25 -5.93 19.70
N SER A 116 -3.88 -5.22 18.64
CA SER A 116 -3.05 -4.01 18.74
C SER A 116 -3.83 -2.73 19.03
N HIS A 117 -5.12 -2.82 19.28
CA HIS A 117 -6.00 -1.67 19.49
C HIS A 117 -6.00 -0.67 18.33
N GLY A 118 -5.93 -1.19 17.11
CA GLY A 118 -5.99 -0.38 15.89
C GLY A 118 -4.65 0.19 15.43
N GLN A 119 -3.54 -0.19 16.05
CA GLN A 119 -2.23 0.25 15.60
C GLN A 119 -1.83 -0.44 14.29
N SER A 120 -1.35 0.37 13.35
CA SER A 120 -0.89 -0.09 12.05
C SER A 120 0.61 0.08 11.90
N VAL A 121 1.24 -0.83 11.17
CA VAL A 121 2.63 -0.72 10.77
C VAL A 121 2.73 -0.68 9.26
N ARG A 122 3.67 0.09 8.75
CA ARG A 122 3.94 0.10 7.32
C ARG A 122 4.74 -1.15 6.95
N VAL A 123 4.20 -1.92 6.02
CA VAL A 123 4.81 -3.16 5.54
C VAL A 123 5.76 -2.88 4.38
N THR A 124 5.28 -2.19 3.38
CA THR A 124 6.06 -1.85 2.19
C THR A 124 5.34 -0.79 1.36
N GLU A 125 6.03 -0.30 0.35
CA GLU A 125 5.45 0.49 -0.72
C GLU A 125 6.10 0.12 -2.04
N ALA A 126 5.39 0.32 -3.12
CA ALA A 126 5.87 0.03 -4.47
C ALA A 126 5.30 1.04 -5.45
N GLU A 127 6.04 1.31 -6.50
CA GLU A 127 5.52 1.96 -7.70
C GLU A 127 5.29 0.90 -8.76
N VAL A 128 4.08 0.82 -9.26
CA VAL A 128 3.70 -0.14 -10.31
C VAL A 128 3.36 0.63 -11.57
N VAL A 129 3.91 0.19 -12.68
CA VAL A 129 3.66 0.80 -13.98
C VAL A 129 2.81 -0.15 -14.81
N TYR A 130 1.71 0.37 -15.30
CA TYR A 130 0.75 -0.34 -16.15
C TYR A 130 0.72 0.29 -17.52
N VAL A 131 0.56 -0.54 -18.54
CA VAL A 131 0.39 -0.09 -19.92
C VAL A 131 -1.00 -0.49 -20.40
N ALA A 132 -1.70 0.49 -20.98
CA ALA A 132 -3.02 0.28 -21.56
C ALA A 132 -2.92 -0.55 -22.84
N ILE A 133 -3.78 -1.55 -22.94
CA ILE A 133 -3.87 -2.42 -24.11
C ILE A 133 -5.31 -2.56 -24.59
N ASN A 134 -5.47 -2.98 -25.83
CA ASN A 134 -6.75 -3.36 -26.39
C ASN A 134 -7.00 -4.88 -26.23
N GLN A 135 -8.10 -5.37 -26.81
CA GLN A 135 -8.45 -6.78 -26.76
C GLN A 135 -7.44 -7.71 -27.48
N TYR A 136 -6.62 -7.15 -28.36
CA TYR A 136 -5.59 -7.87 -29.09
C TYR A 136 -4.20 -7.78 -28.45
N ARG A 137 -4.14 -7.21 -27.23
CA ARG A 137 -2.90 -6.97 -26.45
C ARG A 137 -1.97 -5.95 -27.10
N GLU A 138 -2.50 -5.08 -27.90
CA GLU A 138 -1.73 -3.99 -28.50
C GLU A 138 -1.79 -2.77 -27.57
N LYS A 139 -0.67 -2.07 -27.45
CA LYS A 139 -0.57 -0.82 -26.69
C LYS A 139 -1.48 0.24 -27.30
N VAL A 140 -2.28 0.89 -26.46
CA VAL A 140 -3.20 1.95 -26.88
C VAL A 140 -3.09 3.16 -25.98
N LYS A 141 -3.55 4.29 -26.48
CA LYS A 141 -3.60 5.52 -25.69
C LYS A 141 -4.66 5.43 -24.61
N ILE A 142 -4.31 5.92 -23.42
CA ILE A 142 -5.23 6.02 -22.28
C ILE A 142 -6.29 7.08 -22.59
N GLY A 143 -7.54 6.78 -22.24
CA GLY A 143 -8.65 7.72 -22.36
C GLY A 143 -9.26 7.82 -23.76
N LYS A 144 -9.00 6.84 -24.61
CA LYS A 144 -9.60 6.78 -25.94
C LYS A 144 -10.15 5.40 -26.26
#